data_23a19dc2ffdf96b44b8757dff75f1aa6
#
_entry.id   23a19dc2ffdf96b44b8757dff75f1aa6
#
_cell.length_a   1.000
_cell.length_b   1.000
_cell.length_c   1.000
_cell.angle_alpha   90.00
_cell.angle_beta   90.00
_cell.angle_gamma   90.00
#
_symmetry.space_group_name_H-M   'P 1'
#
loop_
_entity.id
_entity.type
_entity.pdbx_description
1 polymer ?
#
loop_
_entity_poly.entity_id
_entity_poly.type
_entity_poly.pdbx_seq_one_letter_code
_entity_poly.pdbx_strand_id
1 'polypeptide(L)'
;MEYMEDLPDEAKYYRDIIYNYQGSIIVVDKTGKLVFCNNGTCELTSMTRDQLVGKTAYDLKRTKVFSESSLINTLESKKPSICYLVINGNKNRGGYAYSVPLFDESGEIKNVIAFSQGEAFSDEYFSRIESEKRHIKDMFKKVIIGNEDNQYIAVNPQMREIFNFAAQISKVDTNIIIYGESGT
;
A
#
# COMPACT_ATOMS: atom_id res chain seq x y z
N MET A 1 1.17 32.40 -16.49
CA MET A 1 -0.16 32.45 -15.83
C MET A 1 -1.29 32.78 -16.84
N GLU A 2 -1.02 32.73 -18.15
CA GLU A 2 -1.87 33.29 -19.22
C GLU A 2 -2.70 32.25 -20.03
N TYR A 3 -2.60 30.93 -19.69
CA TYR A 3 -3.36 29.86 -20.39
C TYR A 3 -4.59 29.35 -19.63
N MET A 4 -5.08 30.10 -18.65
CA MET A 4 -6.09 29.56 -17.70
C MET A 4 -7.53 30.01 -17.94
N GLU A 5 -7.76 30.96 -18.83
CA GLU A 5 -9.11 31.56 -19.03
C GLU A 5 -9.99 30.83 -20.06
N ASP A 6 -9.40 30.06 -20.99
CA ASP A 6 -10.12 29.40 -22.09
C ASP A 6 -10.43 27.92 -21.90
N LEU A 7 -10.29 27.37 -20.67
CA LEU A 7 -10.65 25.99 -20.42
C LEU A 7 -12.18 25.82 -20.38
N PRO A 8 -12.72 24.73 -20.97
CA PRO A 8 -14.13 24.36 -20.78
C PRO A 8 -14.48 24.31 -19.30
N ASP A 9 -15.72 24.65 -18.93
CA ASP A 9 -16.16 24.68 -17.53
C ASP A 9 -15.94 23.33 -16.81
N GLU A 10 -16.09 22.23 -17.52
CA GLU A 10 -15.78 20.89 -17.01
C GLU A 10 -14.30 20.74 -16.64
N ALA A 11 -13.38 21.24 -17.46
CA ALA A 11 -11.94 21.19 -17.18
C ALA A 11 -11.56 22.08 -15.97
N LYS A 12 -12.22 23.23 -15.81
CA LYS A 12 -12.06 24.09 -14.62
C LYS A 12 -12.51 23.36 -13.36
N TYR A 13 -13.65 22.68 -13.44
CA TYR A 13 -14.19 21.91 -12.32
C TYR A 13 -13.24 20.78 -11.85
N TYR A 14 -12.75 19.94 -12.77
CA TYR A 14 -11.77 18.90 -12.42
C TYR A 14 -10.46 19.48 -11.91
N ARG A 15 -10.00 20.56 -12.49
CA ARG A 15 -8.83 21.27 -12.01
C ARG A 15 -9.02 21.69 -10.55
N ASP A 16 -10.14 22.29 -10.21
CA ASP A 16 -10.39 22.82 -8.86
C ASP A 16 -10.48 21.68 -7.83
N ILE A 17 -11.06 20.55 -8.22
CA ILE A 17 -11.07 19.34 -7.37
C ILE A 17 -9.65 18.85 -7.10
N ILE A 18 -8.83 18.70 -8.15
CA ILE A 18 -7.47 18.17 -8.04
C ILE A 18 -6.56 19.11 -7.24
N TYR A 19 -6.67 20.42 -7.48
CA TYR A 19 -5.87 21.40 -6.74
C TYR A 19 -6.20 21.48 -5.26
N ASN A 20 -7.48 21.33 -4.90
CA ASN A 20 -7.97 21.44 -3.51
C ASN A 20 -8.08 20.09 -2.80
N TYR A 21 -7.72 18.98 -3.47
CA TYR A 21 -7.61 17.70 -2.79
C TYR A 21 -6.56 17.78 -1.67
N GLN A 22 -6.94 17.41 -0.44
CA GLN A 22 -6.10 17.54 0.75
C GLN A 22 -4.88 16.61 0.75
N GLY A 23 -4.96 15.48 0.06
CA GLY A 23 -3.80 14.61 -0.14
C GLY A 23 -2.85 15.14 -1.20
N SER A 24 -1.66 14.56 -1.30
CA SER A 24 -0.69 14.88 -2.33
C SER A 24 -1.03 14.17 -3.64
N ILE A 25 -1.00 14.91 -4.74
CA ILE A 25 -1.06 14.38 -6.11
C ILE A 25 0.15 14.92 -6.86
N ILE A 26 0.96 14.00 -7.39
CA ILE A 26 2.15 14.32 -8.19
C ILE A 26 2.04 13.58 -9.53
N VAL A 27 2.34 14.28 -10.62
CA VAL A 27 2.45 13.68 -11.95
C VAL A 27 3.85 13.91 -12.49
N VAL A 28 4.47 12.83 -12.95
CA VAL A 28 5.74 12.88 -13.66
C VAL A 28 5.56 12.40 -15.11
N ASP A 29 6.40 12.90 -15.99
CA ASP A 29 6.52 12.38 -17.35
C ASP A 29 7.33 11.07 -17.38
N LYS A 30 7.50 10.51 -18.57
CA LYS A 30 8.26 9.27 -18.79
C LYS A 30 9.74 9.34 -18.38
N THR A 31 10.30 10.53 -18.21
CA THR A 31 11.68 10.74 -17.74
C THR A 31 11.76 10.90 -16.23
N GLY A 32 10.62 10.87 -15.53
CA GLY A 32 10.52 11.12 -14.09
C GLY A 32 10.50 12.59 -13.70
N LYS A 33 10.39 13.51 -14.67
CA LYS A 33 10.30 14.95 -14.40
C LYS A 33 8.89 15.32 -13.96
N LEU A 34 8.78 16.06 -12.84
CA LEU A 34 7.51 16.54 -12.32
C LEU A 34 6.92 17.56 -13.29
N VAL A 35 5.74 17.23 -13.80
CA VAL A 35 4.95 18.10 -14.69
C VAL A 35 3.77 18.74 -13.97
N PHE A 36 3.33 18.14 -12.86
CA PHE A 36 2.23 18.65 -12.05
C PHE A 36 2.35 18.24 -10.60
N CYS A 37 1.93 19.13 -9.69
CA CYS A 37 1.58 18.80 -8.31
C CYS A 37 0.44 19.72 -7.82
N ASN A 38 -0.38 19.18 -6.91
CA ASN A 38 -1.47 19.94 -6.30
C ASN A 38 -1.02 20.71 -5.05
N ASN A 39 -1.96 21.45 -4.42
CA ASN A 39 -1.68 22.21 -3.21
C ASN A 39 -1.28 21.29 -2.03
N GLY A 40 -1.93 20.14 -1.88
CA GLY A 40 -1.58 19.16 -0.84
C GLY A 40 -0.12 18.69 -0.92
N THR A 41 0.44 18.56 -2.14
CA THR A 41 1.88 18.26 -2.29
C THR A 41 2.75 19.40 -1.77
N CYS A 42 2.39 20.64 -2.07
CA CYS A 42 3.15 21.82 -1.61
C CYS A 42 3.14 21.92 -0.08
N GLU A 43 1.98 21.71 0.55
CA GLU A 43 1.83 21.69 2.00
C GLU A 43 2.63 20.55 2.63
N LEU A 44 2.52 19.35 2.08
CA LEU A 44 3.20 18.15 2.57
C LEU A 44 4.74 18.31 2.53
N THR A 45 5.26 18.86 1.44
CA THR A 45 6.71 19.06 1.27
C THR A 45 7.23 20.37 1.86
N SER A 46 6.34 21.31 2.20
CA SER A 46 6.68 22.70 2.55
C SER A 46 7.49 23.40 1.43
N MET A 47 7.19 23.07 0.17
CA MET A 47 7.81 23.65 -1.02
C MET A 47 6.74 24.27 -1.94
N THR A 48 7.13 25.32 -2.66
CA THR A 48 6.25 25.91 -3.67
C THR A 48 6.20 25.03 -4.92
N ARG A 49 5.15 25.19 -5.72
CA ARG A 49 5.02 24.46 -6.99
C ARG A 49 6.20 24.74 -7.93
N ASP A 50 6.66 25.98 -8.01
CA ASP A 50 7.80 26.36 -8.85
C ASP A 50 9.12 25.72 -8.40
N GLN A 51 9.21 25.37 -7.11
CA GLN A 51 10.35 24.64 -6.58
C GLN A 51 10.29 23.14 -6.87
N LEU A 52 9.10 22.59 -7.13
CA LEU A 52 8.86 21.16 -7.36
C LEU A 52 8.79 20.83 -8.85
N VAL A 53 7.98 21.55 -9.62
CA VAL A 53 7.79 21.31 -11.05
C VAL A 53 9.11 21.51 -11.80
N GLY A 54 9.40 20.59 -12.69
CA GLY A 54 10.65 20.57 -13.44
C GLY A 54 11.80 19.80 -12.80
N LYS A 55 11.76 19.51 -11.48
CA LYS A 55 12.68 18.56 -10.85
C LYS A 55 12.30 17.13 -11.21
N THR A 56 13.25 16.21 -11.12
CA THR A 56 12.95 14.80 -11.31
C THR A 56 12.62 14.11 -9.98
N ALA A 57 11.86 13.02 -10.03
CA ALA A 57 11.61 12.17 -8.86
C ALA A 57 12.93 11.65 -8.26
N TYR A 58 13.92 11.39 -9.12
CA TYR A 58 15.27 10.98 -8.71
C TYR A 58 15.99 12.09 -7.92
N ASP A 59 15.88 13.36 -8.36
CA ASP A 59 16.46 14.49 -7.64
C ASP A 59 15.82 14.67 -6.27
N LEU A 60 14.50 14.56 -6.17
CA LEU A 60 13.77 14.70 -4.92
C LEU A 60 14.14 13.58 -3.92
N LYS A 61 14.37 12.37 -4.43
CA LYS A 61 14.91 11.26 -3.60
C LYS A 61 16.35 11.54 -3.18
N ARG A 62 17.21 11.94 -4.11
CA ARG A 62 18.64 12.27 -3.82
C ARG A 62 18.78 13.39 -2.80
N THR A 63 17.98 14.44 -2.89
CA THR A 63 17.97 15.56 -1.95
C THR A 63 17.20 15.31 -0.67
N LYS A 64 16.68 14.06 -0.48
CA LYS A 64 15.94 13.63 0.70
C LYS A 64 14.64 14.41 0.95
N VAL A 65 14.06 15.06 -0.07
CA VAL A 65 12.69 15.56 0.01
C VAL A 65 11.74 14.38 0.25
N PHE A 66 11.99 13.26 -0.46
CA PHE A 66 11.36 11.97 -0.20
C PHE A 66 12.43 10.91 0.11
N SER A 67 12.23 10.11 1.16
CA SER A 67 13.16 9.01 1.48
C SER A 67 13.08 7.88 0.45
N GLU A 68 11.87 7.60 -0.05
CA GLU A 68 11.56 6.60 -1.06
C GLU A 68 10.64 7.19 -2.13
N SER A 69 10.43 6.48 -3.25
CA SER A 69 9.60 7.00 -4.34
C SER A 69 8.87 5.87 -5.08
N SER A 70 7.56 5.80 -4.89
CA SER A 70 6.71 4.92 -5.71
C SER A 70 6.72 5.31 -7.18
N LEU A 71 6.92 6.60 -7.51
CA LEU A 71 7.04 7.10 -8.88
C LEU A 71 8.20 6.42 -9.63
N ILE A 72 9.39 6.35 -9.00
CA ILE A 72 10.57 5.69 -9.57
C ILE A 72 10.28 4.21 -9.77
N ASN A 73 9.75 3.53 -8.74
CA ASN A 73 9.43 2.11 -8.82
C ASN A 73 8.44 1.81 -9.95
N THR A 74 7.43 2.68 -10.16
CA THR A 74 6.45 2.54 -11.24
C THR A 74 7.04 2.82 -12.62
N LEU A 75 7.92 3.82 -12.74
CA LEU A 75 8.63 4.09 -13.99
C LEU A 75 9.50 2.90 -14.43
N GLU A 76 10.22 2.29 -13.49
CA GLU A 76 11.12 1.17 -13.76
C GLU A 76 10.38 -0.14 -14.03
N SER A 77 9.33 -0.41 -13.24
CA SER A 77 8.57 -1.68 -13.36
C SER A 77 7.46 -1.66 -14.40
N LYS A 78 7.02 -0.48 -14.85
CA LYS A 78 5.81 -0.26 -15.67
C LYS A 78 4.53 -0.81 -15.01
N LYS A 79 4.53 -0.98 -13.68
CA LYS A 79 3.41 -1.52 -12.89
C LYS A 79 3.08 -0.57 -11.75
N PRO A 80 1.82 -0.58 -11.25
CA PRO A 80 1.48 0.14 -10.03
C PRO A 80 2.41 -0.24 -8.87
N SER A 81 2.80 0.76 -8.08
CA SER A 81 3.72 0.58 -6.95
C SER A 81 3.22 1.32 -5.73
N ILE A 82 3.56 0.79 -4.57
CA ILE A 82 3.34 1.43 -3.27
C ILE A 82 4.64 1.41 -2.49
N CYS A 83 4.94 2.50 -1.78
CA CYS A 83 6.03 2.53 -0.81
C CYS A 83 5.67 3.41 0.38
N TYR A 84 6.29 3.16 1.53
CA TYR A 84 6.29 4.09 2.64
C TYR A 84 7.44 5.08 2.45
N LEU A 85 7.16 6.36 2.60
CA LEU A 85 8.16 7.40 2.49
C LEU A 85 8.11 8.37 3.68
N VAL A 86 9.25 8.96 3.98
CA VAL A 86 9.42 10.03 4.96
C VAL A 86 9.77 11.31 4.20
N ILE A 87 9.21 12.43 4.64
CA ILE A 87 9.34 13.71 3.95
C ILE A 87 10.33 14.59 4.71
N ASN A 88 11.26 15.19 3.96
CA ASN A 88 12.30 16.09 4.47
C ASN A 88 13.09 15.49 5.66
N GLY A 89 13.25 14.16 5.71
CA GLY A 89 13.92 13.46 6.79
C GLY A 89 13.18 13.48 8.13
N ASN A 90 11.99 14.06 8.20
CA ASN A 90 11.19 14.12 9.40
C ASN A 90 10.35 12.84 9.54
N LYS A 91 10.73 11.98 10.50
CA LYS A 91 10.05 10.70 10.77
C LYS A 91 8.57 10.85 11.16
N ASN A 92 8.17 12.04 11.65
CA ASN A 92 6.78 12.34 11.97
C ASN A 92 6.00 12.90 10.76
N ARG A 93 6.63 12.95 9.58
CA ARG A 93 6.01 13.36 8.32
C ARG A 93 6.27 12.27 7.28
N GLY A 94 5.60 11.16 7.45
CA GLY A 94 5.68 10.03 6.54
C GLY A 94 4.30 9.61 6.08
N GLY A 95 4.25 8.60 5.23
CA GLY A 95 3.02 8.02 4.75
C GLY A 95 3.24 7.08 3.57
N TYR A 96 2.16 6.42 3.17
CA TYR A 96 2.19 5.59 1.99
C TYR A 96 1.91 6.41 0.74
N ALA A 97 2.75 6.21 -0.27
CA ALA A 97 2.54 6.74 -1.60
C ALA A 97 2.23 5.57 -2.56
N TYR A 98 1.14 5.71 -3.28
CA TYR A 98 0.71 4.77 -4.32
C TYR A 98 0.83 5.45 -5.67
N SER A 99 1.39 4.77 -6.66
CA SER A 99 1.53 5.31 -8.01
C SER A 99 1.08 4.35 -9.08
N VAL A 100 0.55 4.91 -10.16
CA VAL A 100 0.05 4.18 -11.33
C VAL A 100 0.62 4.75 -12.61
N PRO A 101 0.99 3.91 -13.59
CA PRO A 101 1.40 4.37 -14.90
C PRO A 101 0.18 4.71 -15.76
N LEU A 102 0.28 5.77 -16.54
CA LEU A 102 -0.60 6.09 -17.64
C LEU A 102 0.14 5.82 -18.94
N PHE A 103 -0.44 4.97 -19.78
CA PHE A 103 0.14 4.58 -21.06
C PHE A 103 -0.43 5.45 -22.21
N ASP A 104 0.36 5.64 -23.23
CA ASP A 104 -0.08 6.19 -24.50
C ASP A 104 -0.66 5.09 -25.40
N GLU A 105 -1.10 5.48 -26.61
CA GLU A 105 -1.67 4.56 -27.59
C GLU A 105 -0.69 3.51 -28.10
N SER A 106 0.62 3.74 -27.95
CA SER A 106 1.67 2.77 -28.28
C SER A 106 1.99 1.77 -27.18
N GLY A 107 1.37 1.94 -25.99
CA GLY A 107 1.63 1.12 -24.81
C GLY A 107 2.88 1.53 -24.02
N GLU A 108 3.48 2.68 -24.34
CA GLU A 108 4.59 3.25 -23.57
C GLU A 108 4.07 4.18 -22.47
N ILE A 109 4.85 4.34 -21.40
CA ILE A 109 4.48 5.25 -20.31
C ILE A 109 4.44 6.69 -20.85
N LYS A 110 3.27 7.31 -20.78
CA LYS A 110 3.07 8.74 -21.01
C LYS A 110 3.38 9.55 -19.76
N ASN A 111 2.77 9.15 -18.65
CA ASN A 111 2.93 9.76 -17.33
C ASN A 111 2.85 8.71 -16.24
N VAL A 112 3.33 9.06 -15.04
CA VAL A 112 3.03 8.33 -13.81
C VAL A 112 2.38 9.29 -12.82
N ILE A 113 1.27 8.88 -12.22
CA ILE A 113 0.58 9.63 -11.18
C ILE A 113 0.85 8.96 -9.84
N ALA A 114 1.23 9.75 -8.84
CA ALA A 114 1.31 9.30 -7.46
C ALA A 114 0.31 10.02 -6.58
N PHE A 115 -0.25 9.28 -5.66
CA PHE A 115 -1.15 9.75 -4.61
C PHE A 115 -0.53 9.42 -3.25
N SER A 116 -0.58 10.37 -2.33
CA SER A 116 -0.27 10.10 -0.92
C SER A 116 -1.20 10.88 -0.01
N GLN A 117 -1.47 10.31 1.14
CA GLN A 117 -2.21 10.96 2.21
C GLN A 117 -1.32 11.05 3.44
N GLY A 118 -1.55 12.08 4.27
CA GLY A 118 -0.78 12.26 5.49
C GLY A 118 -0.91 11.09 6.46
N GLU A 119 0.03 11.00 7.38
CA GLU A 119 0.23 9.87 8.30
C GLU A 119 -1.04 9.49 9.09
N ALA A 120 -1.79 10.46 9.57
CA ALA A 120 -3.00 10.22 10.37
C ALA A 120 -4.04 9.34 9.65
N PHE A 121 -4.26 9.57 8.35
CA PHE A 121 -5.20 8.76 7.57
C PHE A 121 -4.61 7.37 7.23
N SER A 122 -3.31 7.34 6.94
CA SER A 122 -2.61 6.09 6.63
C SER A 122 -2.59 5.16 7.83
N ASP A 123 -2.27 5.67 9.01
CA ASP A 123 -2.19 4.89 10.24
C ASP A 123 -3.56 4.34 10.68
N GLU A 124 -4.62 5.14 10.59
CA GLU A 124 -5.96 4.67 10.89
C GLU A 124 -6.41 3.58 9.91
N TYR A 125 -6.18 3.78 8.62
CA TYR A 125 -6.56 2.82 7.58
C TYR A 125 -5.77 1.50 7.71
N PHE A 126 -4.45 1.57 7.88
CA PHE A 126 -3.61 0.38 8.02
C PHE A 126 -3.82 -0.32 9.36
N SER A 127 -4.02 0.41 10.45
CA SER A 127 -4.40 -0.16 11.75
C SER A 127 -5.71 -0.93 11.66
N ARG A 128 -6.67 -0.41 10.91
CA ARG A 128 -7.95 -1.08 10.66
C ARG A 128 -7.76 -2.37 9.84
N ILE A 129 -7.01 -2.31 8.74
CA ILE A 129 -6.68 -3.50 7.94
C ILE A 129 -5.94 -4.56 8.76
N GLU A 130 -4.97 -4.16 9.55
CA GLU A 130 -4.23 -5.09 10.43
C GLU A 130 -5.13 -5.70 11.49
N SER A 131 -6.03 -4.93 12.08
CA SER A 131 -7.00 -5.43 13.06
C SER A 131 -7.97 -6.42 12.42
N GLU A 132 -8.47 -6.13 11.21
CA GLU A 132 -9.33 -7.04 10.44
C GLU A 132 -8.59 -8.33 10.07
N LYS A 133 -7.35 -8.23 9.57
CA LYS A 133 -6.51 -9.41 9.30
C LYS A 133 -6.26 -10.26 10.55
N ARG A 134 -5.99 -9.61 11.69
CA ARG A 134 -5.80 -10.29 12.97
C ARG A 134 -7.09 -10.98 13.40
N HIS A 135 -8.22 -10.28 13.31
CA HIS A 135 -9.53 -10.84 13.63
C HIS A 135 -9.89 -12.04 12.74
N ILE A 136 -9.65 -11.96 11.44
CA ILE A 136 -9.83 -13.08 10.50
C ILE A 136 -8.90 -14.25 10.90
N LYS A 137 -7.63 -13.97 11.17
CA LYS A 137 -6.67 -14.99 11.62
C LYS A 137 -7.09 -15.66 12.92
N ASP A 138 -7.63 -14.88 13.87
CA ASP A 138 -8.12 -15.40 15.15
C ASP A 138 -9.43 -16.19 15.00
N MET A 139 -10.31 -15.75 14.08
CA MET A 139 -11.48 -16.55 13.70
C MET A 139 -11.08 -17.88 13.05
N PHE A 140 -10.12 -17.86 12.11
CA PHE A 140 -9.57 -19.09 11.53
C PHE A 140 -8.93 -20.00 12.59
N LYS A 141 -8.17 -19.42 13.52
CA LYS A 141 -7.63 -20.19 14.64
C LYS A 141 -8.73 -20.84 15.47
N LYS A 142 -9.80 -20.12 15.83
CA LYS A 142 -10.94 -20.67 16.58
C LYS A 142 -11.71 -21.73 15.83
N VAL A 143 -11.82 -21.62 14.50
CA VAL A 143 -12.52 -22.58 13.64
C VAL A 143 -11.66 -23.84 13.39
N ILE A 144 -10.34 -23.66 13.27
CA ILE A 144 -9.41 -24.74 12.91
C ILE A 144 -8.85 -25.45 14.15
N ILE A 145 -8.66 -24.72 15.26
CA ILE A 145 -7.96 -25.21 16.43
C ILE A 145 -8.80 -24.90 17.68
N GLY A 146 -9.52 -25.90 18.13
CA GLY A 146 -10.25 -25.79 19.39
C GLY A 146 -9.40 -25.68 20.66
N ASN A 147 -8.05 -25.53 20.57
CA ASN A 147 -7.13 -25.33 21.70
C ASN A 147 -5.82 -24.65 21.24
N GLU A 148 -5.29 -23.78 22.08
CA GLU A 148 -4.17 -22.86 21.84
C GLU A 148 -2.79 -23.51 21.56
N ASP A 149 -2.65 -24.84 21.69
CA ASP A 149 -1.34 -25.52 21.60
C ASP A 149 -1.10 -26.38 20.35
N ASN A 150 -2.05 -26.53 19.45
CA ASN A 150 -1.92 -27.46 18.32
C ASN A 150 -1.79 -26.75 16.95
N GLN A 151 -0.64 -26.99 16.30
CA GLN A 151 -0.27 -26.45 14.97
C GLN A 151 -0.92 -27.16 13.78
N TYR A 152 -2.03 -27.89 13.93
CA TYR A 152 -2.64 -28.62 12.82
C TYR A 152 -3.87 -27.94 12.27
N ILE A 153 -4.05 -28.03 10.97
CA ILE A 153 -5.24 -27.54 10.25
C ILE A 153 -6.17 -28.73 10.02
N ALA A 154 -7.21 -28.89 10.84
CA ALA A 154 -8.23 -29.93 10.68
C ALA A 154 -9.57 -29.31 10.27
N VAL A 155 -9.83 -29.18 8.97
CA VAL A 155 -11.10 -28.66 8.42
C VAL A 155 -12.19 -29.74 8.46
N ASN A 156 -11.82 -31.00 8.27
CA ASN A 156 -12.72 -32.14 8.29
C ASN A 156 -13.15 -32.48 9.73
N PRO A 157 -14.46 -32.65 10.03
CA PRO A 157 -14.94 -33.05 11.36
C PRO A 157 -14.29 -34.33 11.88
N GLN A 158 -14.10 -35.33 11.02
CA GLN A 158 -13.46 -36.60 11.39
C GLN A 158 -12.00 -36.42 11.83
N MET A 159 -11.25 -35.54 11.14
CA MET A 159 -9.89 -35.21 11.54
C MET A 159 -9.85 -34.48 12.89
N ARG A 160 -10.83 -33.66 13.21
CA ARG A 160 -10.95 -33.02 14.53
C ARG A 160 -11.15 -34.02 15.63
N GLU A 161 -11.99 -35.02 15.41
CA GLU A 161 -12.20 -36.10 16.39
C GLU A 161 -10.93 -36.90 16.63
N ILE A 162 -10.17 -37.23 15.58
CA ILE A 162 -8.88 -37.90 15.67
C ILE A 162 -7.88 -37.08 16.47
N PHE A 163 -7.75 -35.79 16.20
CA PHE A 163 -6.82 -34.91 16.94
C PHE A 163 -7.26 -34.73 18.42
N ASN A 164 -8.56 -34.56 18.67
CA ASN A 164 -9.07 -34.50 20.05
C ASN A 164 -8.79 -35.77 20.80
N PHE A 165 -8.99 -36.94 20.18
CA PHE A 165 -8.69 -38.24 20.75
C PHE A 165 -7.19 -38.39 20.99
N ALA A 166 -6.33 -38.03 20.04
CA ALA A 166 -4.88 -38.04 20.22
C ALA A 166 -4.42 -37.15 21.38
N ALA A 167 -5.00 -35.95 21.51
CA ALA A 167 -4.73 -35.03 22.63
C ALA A 167 -5.18 -35.57 24.00
N GLN A 168 -6.22 -36.38 24.05
CA GLN A 168 -6.65 -37.07 25.29
C GLN A 168 -5.70 -38.20 25.66
N ILE A 169 -5.29 -39.03 24.69
CA ILE A 169 -4.43 -40.17 24.89
C ILE A 169 -2.99 -39.73 25.23
N SER A 170 -2.53 -38.60 24.71
CA SER A 170 -1.19 -38.06 25.02
C SER A 170 -0.94 -37.77 26.49
N LYS A 171 -2.00 -37.76 27.31
CA LYS A 171 -1.93 -37.56 28.76
C LYS A 171 -1.73 -38.87 29.54
N VAL A 172 -1.76 -40.03 28.90
CA VAL A 172 -1.58 -41.36 29.50
C VAL A 172 -0.41 -42.07 28.84
N ASP A 173 0.31 -42.85 29.64
CA ASP A 173 1.47 -43.60 29.16
C ASP A 173 0.97 -44.89 28.48
N THR A 174 0.69 -44.81 27.17
CA THR A 174 0.19 -45.92 26.35
C THR A 174 0.77 -45.86 24.92
N ASN A 175 0.91 -47.04 24.33
CA ASN A 175 1.36 -47.14 22.93
C ASN A 175 0.18 -46.95 21.97
N ILE A 176 0.36 -46.09 20.95
CA ILE A 176 -0.65 -45.82 19.96
C ILE A 176 -0.11 -46.27 18.57
N ILE A 177 -0.95 -46.93 17.82
CA ILE A 177 -0.66 -47.27 16.41
C ILE A 177 -1.60 -46.46 15.53
N ILE A 178 -1.02 -45.75 14.57
CA ILE A 178 -1.78 -44.96 13.57
C ILE A 178 -1.75 -45.74 12.26
N TYR A 179 -2.93 -46.00 11.72
CA TYR A 179 -3.11 -46.58 10.38
C TYR A 179 -3.62 -45.51 9.40
N GLY A 180 -3.02 -45.47 8.22
CA GLY A 180 -3.42 -44.57 7.15
C GLY A 180 -2.82 -44.99 5.83
N GLU A 181 -3.22 -44.32 4.74
CA GLU A 181 -2.61 -44.48 3.43
C GLU A 181 -1.18 -43.90 3.43
N SER A 182 -0.32 -44.42 2.55
CA SER A 182 1.06 -43.94 2.42
C SER A 182 1.07 -42.45 2.05
N GLY A 183 1.65 -41.61 2.90
CA GLY A 183 1.74 -40.15 2.70
C GLY A 183 0.76 -39.34 3.55
N THR A 184 0.02 -39.98 4.45
CA THR A 184 -0.82 -39.29 5.46
C THR A 184 -0.03 -38.91 6.70
#